data_bf8e046e9cf2098015cf6d40c26e3f0d
#
_entry.id   bf8e046e9cf2098015cf6d40c26e3f0d
#
_cell.length_a   1.000
_cell.length_b   1.000
_cell.length_c   1.000
_cell.angle_alpha   90.00
_cell.angle_beta   90.00
_cell.angle_gamma   90.00
#
_symmetry.space_group_name_H-M   'P 1'
#
loop_
_entity.id
_entity.type
_entity.pdbx_description
1 polymer ?
#
loop_
_entity_poly.entity_id
_entity_poly.type
_entity_poly.pdbx_seq_one_letter_code
_entity_poly.pdbx_strand_id
1 'polypeptide(L)'
;MKESFLEDINNLLNSGEIPNLFPPDEKVAILDDMGTRAREANCGDNRDQIYAYFVQICRENLHVVLAFSPVGDQFRDRCRQFPSIINCCTIDWYNPWPGEALYSVAHRQYSAVEAQLGITEHMDVLCQTSVEIHTSVSAASDDFFAELRRRNYTTPTSYLDLVKTYKEMLQHQRGIVPVKIERYQGGLKRLAETNEMVDALKATLITLRPEIDKKEAETQVMVVDLEEKQKVAAE
;
A
#
# COMPACT_ATOMS: atom_id res chain seq x y z
N MET A 1 13.72 21.85 -11.03
CA MET A 1 13.18 23.18 -10.66
C MET A 1 13.92 24.22 -11.46
N LYS A 2 13.26 25.21 -12.04
CA LYS A 2 13.94 26.30 -12.74
C LYS A 2 14.47 27.30 -11.70
N GLU A 3 15.68 27.79 -11.88
CA GLU A 3 16.30 28.73 -10.92
C GLU A 3 15.57 30.07 -10.85
N SER A 4 14.90 30.47 -11.94
CA SER A 4 14.05 31.68 -11.94
C SER A 4 12.96 31.68 -10.87
N PHE A 5 12.39 30.51 -10.53
CA PHE A 5 11.40 30.42 -9.44
C PHE A 5 12.00 30.69 -8.05
N LEU A 6 13.27 30.33 -7.87
CA LEU A 6 13.98 30.63 -6.63
C LEU A 6 14.33 32.10 -6.49
N GLU A 7 14.58 32.78 -7.62
CA GLU A 7 14.78 34.23 -7.66
C GLU A 7 13.50 34.97 -7.25
N ASP A 8 12.36 34.58 -7.81
CA ASP A 8 11.05 35.15 -7.45
C ASP A 8 10.73 34.94 -5.97
N ILE A 9 10.98 33.71 -5.47
CA ILE A 9 10.79 33.39 -4.05
C ILE A 9 11.75 34.18 -3.16
N ASN A 10 13.01 34.32 -3.57
CA ASN A 10 13.99 35.11 -2.82
C ASN A 10 13.56 36.58 -2.72
N ASN A 11 13.04 37.17 -3.80
CA ASN A 11 12.50 38.52 -3.80
C ASN A 11 11.27 38.62 -2.90
N LEU A 12 10.35 37.68 -2.99
CA LEU A 12 9.16 37.61 -2.15
C LEU A 12 9.50 37.53 -0.66
N LEU A 13 10.47 36.69 -0.28
CA LEU A 13 10.91 36.53 1.09
C LEU A 13 11.63 37.78 1.62
N ASN A 14 12.38 38.45 0.77
CA ASN A 14 13.18 39.62 1.14
C ASN A 14 12.34 40.89 1.20
N SER A 15 11.72 41.27 0.07
CA SER A 15 10.97 42.52 -0.09
C SER A 15 9.46 42.39 0.11
N GLY A 16 8.92 41.17 0.02
CA GLY A 16 7.48 40.89 0.05
C GLY A 16 6.80 41.06 -1.31
N GLU A 17 7.56 41.39 -2.35
CA GLU A 17 7.02 41.55 -3.71
C GLU A 17 7.93 40.93 -4.76
N ILE A 18 7.34 40.61 -5.91
CA ILE A 18 8.05 40.15 -7.10
C ILE A 18 8.08 41.32 -8.07
N PRO A 19 9.26 41.77 -8.53
CA PRO A 19 9.38 42.88 -9.47
C PRO A 19 8.59 42.64 -10.75
N ASN A 20 7.82 43.63 -11.19
CA ASN A 20 6.99 43.57 -12.40
C ASN A 20 5.93 42.45 -12.42
N LEU A 21 5.51 41.91 -11.29
CA LEU A 21 4.43 40.91 -11.19
C LEU A 21 3.11 41.48 -11.70
N PHE A 22 2.79 42.71 -11.29
CA PHE A 22 1.54 43.38 -11.68
C PHE A 22 1.79 44.41 -12.78
N PRO A 23 1.07 44.33 -13.92
CA PRO A 23 1.03 45.40 -14.90
C PRO A 23 0.55 46.73 -14.31
N PRO A 24 0.83 47.90 -14.91
CA PRO A 24 0.44 49.19 -14.40
C PRO A 24 -1.08 49.33 -14.16
N ASP A 25 -1.91 48.72 -15.02
CA ASP A 25 -3.36 48.77 -14.93
C ASP A 25 -3.88 47.99 -13.72
N GLU A 26 -3.30 46.80 -13.43
CA GLU A 26 -3.62 46.02 -12.28
C GLU A 26 -3.17 46.68 -10.98
N LYS A 27 -2.03 47.37 -10.99
CA LYS A 27 -1.56 48.17 -9.83
C LYS A 27 -2.55 49.28 -9.48
N VAL A 28 -3.14 49.94 -10.47
CA VAL A 28 -4.14 50.99 -10.23
C VAL A 28 -5.41 50.35 -9.56
N ALA A 29 -5.88 49.23 -10.08
CA ALA A 29 -7.01 48.51 -9.50
C ALA A 29 -6.76 48.06 -8.05
N ILE A 30 -5.57 47.55 -7.74
CA ILE A 30 -5.16 47.18 -6.40
C ILE A 30 -5.14 48.38 -5.46
N LEU A 31 -4.62 49.53 -5.92
CA LEU A 31 -4.55 50.77 -5.14
C LEU A 31 -5.95 51.32 -4.82
N ASP A 32 -6.87 51.27 -5.79
CA ASP A 32 -8.25 51.70 -5.59
C ASP A 32 -8.99 50.82 -4.58
N ASP A 33 -8.82 49.52 -4.68
CA ASP A 33 -9.43 48.54 -3.77
C ASP A 33 -8.88 48.66 -2.35
N MET A 34 -7.58 48.85 -2.22
CA MET A 34 -6.87 48.94 -0.94
C MET A 34 -6.98 50.34 -0.27
N GLY A 35 -7.35 51.38 -1.01
CA GLY A 35 -7.37 52.76 -0.54
C GLY A 35 -8.27 52.99 0.69
N THR A 36 -9.41 52.33 0.76
CA THR A 36 -10.32 52.38 1.91
C THR A 36 -9.73 51.69 3.13
N ARG A 37 -9.18 50.52 2.96
CA ARG A 37 -8.57 49.74 4.05
C ARG A 37 -7.30 50.41 4.61
N ALA A 38 -6.49 51.01 3.75
CA ALA A 38 -5.28 51.73 4.17
C ALA A 38 -5.61 52.97 5.02
N ARG A 39 -6.67 53.69 4.68
CA ARG A 39 -7.19 54.82 5.48
C ARG A 39 -7.71 54.37 6.85
N GLU A 40 -8.50 53.31 6.88
CA GLU A 40 -8.99 52.74 8.15
C GLU A 40 -7.86 52.26 9.05
N ALA A 41 -6.77 51.78 8.48
CA ALA A 41 -5.55 51.34 9.16
C ALA A 41 -4.59 52.50 9.50
N ASN A 42 -4.93 53.74 9.13
CA ASN A 42 -4.07 54.93 9.30
C ASN A 42 -2.68 54.80 8.63
N CYS A 43 -2.59 54.07 7.55
CA CYS A 43 -1.33 53.85 6.83
C CYS A 43 -1.01 54.93 5.78
N GLY A 44 -1.85 56.00 5.66
CA GLY A 44 -1.64 57.14 4.77
C GLY A 44 -2.52 57.05 3.49
N ASP A 45 -2.55 58.20 2.76
CA ASP A 45 -3.37 58.37 1.55
C ASP A 45 -2.57 58.41 0.24
N ASN A 46 -1.23 58.33 0.34
CA ASN A 46 -0.37 58.37 -0.82
C ASN A 46 -0.33 56.96 -1.50
N ARG A 47 -0.29 56.96 -2.83
CA ARG A 47 -0.25 55.68 -3.63
C ARG A 47 0.87 54.77 -3.18
N ASP A 48 2.05 55.29 -2.87
CA ASP A 48 3.17 54.49 -2.42
C ASP A 48 2.92 53.87 -1.03
N GLN A 49 2.26 54.60 -0.15
CA GLN A 49 1.88 54.11 1.19
C GLN A 49 0.78 53.05 1.13
N ILE A 50 -0.19 53.23 0.24
CA ILE A 50 -1.26 52.22 0.01
C ILE A 50 -0.67 50.94 -0.54
N TYR A 51 0.26 51.06 -1.52
CA TYR A 51 0.94 49.90 -2.07
C TYR A 51 1.82 49.19 -1.03
N ALA A 52 2.58 49.94 -0.22
CA ALA A 52 3.36 49.36 0.87
C ALA A 52 2.49 48.61 1.86
N TYR A 53 1.31 49.16 2.18
CA TYR A 53 0.33 48.49 3.05
C TYR A 53 -0.21 47.19 2.40
N PHE A 54 -0.49 47.21 1.11
CA PHE A 54 -0.86 45.99 0.37
C PHE A 54 0.23 44.92 0.46
N VAL A 55 1.49 45.29 0.21
CA VAL A 55 2.63 44.37 0.31
C VAL A 55 2.78 43.81 1.73
N GLN A 56 2.57 44.68 2.75
CA GLN A 56 2.59 44.23 4.14
C GLN A 56 1.50 43.18 4.43
N ILE A 57 0.26 43.42 4.01
CA ILE A 57 -0.85 42.45 4.20
C ILE A 57 -0.53 41.15 3.46
N CYS A 58 -0.03 41.21 2.23
CA CYS A 58 0.38 40.03 1.50
C CYS A 58 1.46 39.25 2.27
N ARG A 59 2.46 39.93 2.80
CA ARG A 59 3.54 39.31 3.56
C ARG A 59 3.07 38.66 4.87
N GLU A 60 2.10 39.27 5.54
CA GLU A 60 1.54 38.72 6.79
C GLU A 60 0.67 37.49 6.56
N ASN A 61 0.01 37.41 5.40
CA ASN A 61 -0.91 36.31 5.09
C ASN A 61 -0.33 35.23 4.19
N LEU A 62 0.83 35.46 3.57
CA LEU A 62 1.47 34.51 2.67
C LEU A 62 2.55 33.72 3.41
N HIS A 63 2.37 32.40 3.44
CA HIS A 63 3.32 31.48 4.05
C HIS A 63 3.96 30.61 2.97
N VAL A 64 5.28 30.69 2.84
CA VAL A 64 6.05 29.95 1.83
C VAL A 64 6.67 28.73 2.48
N VAL A 65 6.42 27.55 1.93
CA VAL A 65 7.03 26.28 2.34
C VAL A 65 7.84 25.73 1.18
N LEU A 66 9.13 25.52 1.40
CA LEU A 66 10.07 25.01 0.41
C LEU A 66 10.56 23.63 0.83
N ALA A 67 10.37 22.63 -0.02
CA ALA A 67 10.88 21.28 0.18
C ALA A 67 12.05 20.99 -0.74
N PHE A 68 13.22 20.81 -0.15
CA PHE A 68 14.46 20.50 -0.87
C PHE A 68 15.05 19.17 -0.42
N SER A 69 15.70 18.48 -1.35
CA SER A 69 16.55 17.34 -1.00
C SER A 69 17.90 17.86 -0.51
N PRO A 70 18.39 17.40 0.66
CA PRO A 70 19.70 17.78 1.16
C PRO A 70 20.84 17.05 0.45
N VAL A 71 20.53 16.18 -0.50
CA VAL A 71 21.50 15.32 -1.18
C VAL A 71 22.19 16.06 -2.31
N GLY A 72 23.54 16.04 -2.27
CA GLY A 72 24.40 16.68 -3.26
C GLY A 72 24.63 18.17 -2.98
N ASP A 73 25.37 18.83 -3.89
CA ASP A 73 25.79 20.21 -3.71
C ASP A 73 24.73 21.24 -4.10
N GLN A 74 23.69 20.80 -4.82
CA GLN A 74 22.64 21.69 -5.35
C GLN A 74 21.95 22.54 -4.27
N PHE A 75 21.69 21.97 -3.09
CA PHE A 75 21.08 22.73 -2.00
C PHE A 75 22.03 23.80 -1.46
N ARG A 76 23.31 23.49 -1.33
CA ARG A 76 24.33 24.44 -0.88
C ARG A 76 24.51 25.60 -1.88
N ASP A 77 24.52 25.30 -3.16
CA ASP A 77 24.66 26.29 -4.22
C ASP A 77 23.43 27.20 -4.26
N ARG A 78 22.25 26.67 -4.11
CA ARG A 78 21.01 27.46 -4.00
C ARG A 78 20.99 28.37 -2.78
N CYS A 79 21.43 27.88 -1.63
CA CYS A 79 21.54 28.68 -0.42
C CYS A 79 22.56 29.81 -0.56
N ARG A 80 23.61 29.63 -1.35
CA ARG A 80 24.60 30.70 -1.65
C ARG A 80 24.05 31.74 -2.63
N GLN A 81 23.32 31.30 -3.65
CA GLN A 81 22.71 32.17 -4.66
C GLN A 81 21.51 32.95 -4.10
N PHE A 82 20.73 32.34 -3.23
CA PHE A 82 19.47 32.87 -2.69
C PHE A 82 19.50 32.93 -1.16
N PRO A 83 20.20 33.91 -0.56
CA PRO A 83 20.41 33.94 0.88
C PRO A 83 19.13 34.15 1.71
N SER A 84 18.05 34.69 1.11
CA SER A 84 16.78 34.85 1.81
C SER A 84 16.14 33.53 2.22
N ILE A 85 16.47 32.41 1.54
CA ILE A 85 16.03 31.08 1.91
C ILE A 85 16.54 30.71 3.31
N ILE A 86 17.78 31.11 3.65
CA ILE A 86 18.36 30.84 4.97
C ILE A 86 17.92 31.89 5.99
N ASN A 87 17.91 33.16 5.58
CA ASN A 87 17.72 34.27 6.51
C ASN A 87 16.26 34.51 6.88
N CYS A 88 15.31 34.16 6.00
CA CYS A 88 13.90 34.44 6.16
C CYS A 88 13.06 33.19 6.44
N CYS A 89 13.65 31.98 6.35
CA CYS A 89 12.93 30.73 6.59
C CYS A 89 13.53 29.95 7.76
N THR A 90 12.69 29.22 8.47
CA THR A 90 13.13 28.20 9.43
C THR A 90 13.47 26.94 8.66
N ILE A 91 14.62 26.33 8.95
CA ILE A 91 15.07 25.12 8.28
C ILE A 91 14.80 23.92 9.18
N ASP A 92 13.91 23.04 8.74
CA ASP A 92 13.62 21.78 9.40
C ASP A 92 14.33 20.64 8.66
N TRP A 93 15.20 19.92 9.36
CA TRP A 93 15.93 18.79 8.82
C TRP A 93 15.17 17.48 9.08
N TYR A 94 14.75 16.83 8.01
CA TYR A 94 14.14 15.51 8.07
C TYR A 94 15.20 14.42 7.89
N ASN A 95 15.65 13.88 8.99
CA ASN A 95 16.59 12.77 9.00
C ASN A 95 15.87 11.42 8.75
N PRO A 96 16.61 10.38 8.32
CA PRO A 96 16.07 9.02 8.29
C PRO A 96 15.47 8.62 9.63
N TRP A 97 14.37 7.88 9.59
CA TRP A 97 13.71 7.44 10.82
C TRP A 97 14.59 6.44 11.58
N PRO A 98 14.78 6.62 12.89
CA PRO A 98 15.46 5.63 13.72
C PRO A 98 14.64 4.33 13.80
N GLY A 99 15.31 3.22 14.11
CA GLY A 99 14.66 1.89 14.16
C GLY A 99 13.45 1.83 15.09
N GLU A 100 13.49 2.53 16.24
CA GLU A 100 12.35 2.62 17.16
C GLU A 100 11.14 3.33 16.55
N ALA A 101 11.36 4.36 15.75
CA ALA A 101 10.28 5.07 15.05
C ALA A 101 9.69 4.20 13.96
N LEU A 102 10.53 3.50 13.17
CA LEU A 102 10.07 2.53 12.17
C LEU A 102 9.23 1.43 12.82
N TYR A 103 9.70 0.86 13.93
CA TYR A 103 8.95 -0.15 14.69
C TYR A 103 7.59 0.38 15.18
N SER A 104 7.57 1.56 15.80
CA SER A 104 6.33 2.16 16.31
C SER A 104 5.30 2.43 15.21
N VAL A 105 5.75 2.87 14.04
CA VAL A 105 4.91 3.10 12.87
C VAL A 105 4.35 1.77 12.34
N ALA A 106 5.19 0.73 12.20
CA ALA A 106 4.75 -0.60 11.79
C ALA A 106 3.71 -1.15 12.77
N HIS A 107 3.99 -1.10 14.06
CA HIS A 107 3.11 -1.58 15.12
C HIS A 107 1.74 -0.88 15.04
N ARG A 108 1.70 0.44 14.94
CA ARG A 108 0.45 1.20 14.78
C ARG A 108 -0.33 0.78 13.53
N GLN A 109 0.37 0.58 12.41
CA GLN A 109 -0.25 0.21 11.14
C GLN A 109 -0.79 -1.23 11.15
N TYR A 110 -0.10 -2.16 11.79
CA TYR A 110 -0.54 -3.55 11.92
C TYR A 110 -1.63 -3.71 12.97
N SER A 111 -1.57 -2.99 14.09
CA SER A 111 -2.62 -3.01 15.13
C SER A 111 -3.99 -2.58 14.59
N ALA A 112 -4.03 -1.67 13.64
CA ALA A 112 -5.27 -1.24 13.00
C ALA A 112 -6.00 -2.38 12.24
N VAL A 113 -5.29 -3.43 11.85
CA VAL A 113 -5.82 -4.58 11.08
C VAL A 113 -5.62 -5.93 11.78
N GLU A 114 -5.13 -5.90 13.01
CA GLU A 114 -4.73 -7.06 13.81
C GLU A 114 -5.85 -8.12 13.90
N ALA A 115 -7.06 -7.70 14.31
CA ALA A 115 -8.20 -8.57 14.45
C ALA A 115 -8.66 -9.17 13.11
N GLN A 116 -8.56 -8.41 12.02
CA GLN A 116 -8.98 -8.87 10.69
C GLN A 116 -7.97 -9.87 10.11
N LEU A 117 -6.69 -9.65 10.38
CA LEU A 117 -5.61 -10.46 9.82
C LEU A 117 -5.10 -11.54 10.78
N GLY A 118 -5.58 -11.58 12.03
CA GLY A 118 -5.19 -12.60 13.05
C GLY A 118 -3.67 -12.69 13.20
N ILE A 119 -2.98 -11.56 13.30
CA ILE A 119 -1.52 -11.45 13.38
C ILE A 119 -1.03 -11.21 14.80
N THR A 120 -1.92 -11.29 15.81
CA THR A 120 -1.65 -10.98 17.22
C THR A 120 -0.40 -11.69 17.75
N GLU A 121 -0.29 -13.00 17.51
CA GLU A 121 0.85 -13.80 18.01
C GLU A 121 2.18 -13.45 17.34
N HIS A 122 2.15 -12.81 16.18
CA HIS A 122 3.33 -12.53 15.37
C HIS A 122 3.61 -11.03 15.19
N MET A 123 2.91 -10.17 15.93
CA MET A 123 2.96 -8.72 15.79
C MET A 123 4.39 -8.18 15.90
N ASP A 124 5.08 -8.53 16.97
CA ASP A 124 6.44 -8.05 17.23
C ASP A 124 7.44 -8.50 16.17
N VAL A 125 7.34 -9.78 15.78
CA VAL A 125 8.20 -10.35 14.73
C VAL A 125 7.96 -9.66 13.39
N LEU A 126 6.70 -9.39 13.04
CA LEU A 126 6.36 -8.67 11.81
C LEU A 126 6.89 -7.23 11.80
N CYS A 127 6.75 -6.53 12.92
CA CYS A 127 7.28 -5.18 13.06
C CYS A 127 8.80 -5.18 12.90
N GLN A 128 9.48 -6.09 13.58
CA GLN A 128 10.93 -6.19 13.53
C GLN A 128 11.43 -6.59 12.14
N THR A 129 10.79 -7.55 11.51
CA THR A 129 11.11 -7.96 10.13
C THR A 129 10.92 -6.81 9.14
N SER A 130 9.88 -6.00 9.30
CA SER A 130 9.66 -4.83 8.45
C SER A 130 10.78 -3.79 8.60
N VAL A 131 11.27 -3.57 9.82
CA VAL A 131 12.42 -2.71 10.10
C VAL A 131 13.69 -3.27 9.47
N GLU A 132 13.94 -4.57 9.64
CA GLU A 132 15.11 -5.24 9.07
C GLU A 132 15.12 -5.19 7.54
N ILE A 133 13.99 -5.40 6.88
CA ILE A 133 13.88 -5.26 5.43
C ILE A 133 14.25 -3.84 5.00
N HIS A 134 13.69 -2.82 5.65
CA HIS A 134 13.96 -1.43 5.29
C HIS A 134 15.43 -1.05 5.50
N THR A 135 16.02 -1.44 6.61
CA THR A 135 17.43 -1.16 6.92
C THR A 135 18.38 -1.93 6.01
N SER A 136 18.06 -3.17 5.66
CA SER A 136 18.88 -3.96 4.73
C SER A 136 18.86 -3.37 3.31
N VAL A 137 17.70 -2.89 2.85
CA VAL A 137 17.59 -2.20 1.55
C VAL A 137 18.35 -0.88 1.57
N SER A 138 18.35 -0.16 2.70
CA SER A 138 19.15 1.06 2.84
C SER A 138 20.66 0.77 2.73
N ALA A 139 21.14 -0.26 3.41
CA ALA A 139 22.53 -0.69 3.31
C ALA A 139 22.89 -1.13 1.88
N ALA A 140 22.04 -1.95 1.26
CA ALA A 140 22.23 -2.37 -0.13
C ALA A 140 22.24 -1.19 -1.11
N SER A 141 21.52 -0.10 -0.82
CA SER A 141 21.55 1.12 -1.64
C SER A 141 22.90 1.83 -1.58
N ASP A 142 23.58 1.79 -0.44
CA ASP A 142 24.92 2.36 -0.31
C ASP A 142 25.95 1.52 -1.07
N ASP A 143 25.86 0.19 -1.00
CA ASP A 143 26.69 -0.72 -1.79
C ASP A 143 26.47 -0.53 -3.28
N PHE A 144 25.21 -0.43 -3.70
CA PHE A 144 24.83 -0.15 -5.08
C PHE A 144 25.42 1.18 -5.60
N PHE A 145 25.45 2.20 -4.73
CA PHE A 145 26.07 3.46 -5.08
C PHE A 145 27.61 3.33 -5.20
N ALA A 146 28.21 2.56 -4.31
CA ALA A 146 29.67 2.33 -4.35
C ALA A 146 30.11 1.65 -5.65
N GLU A 147 29.33 0.66 -6.12
CA GLU A 147 29.64 -0.13 -7.32
C GLU A 147 29.27 0.60 -8.61
N LEU A 148 28.04 1.12 -8.72
CA LEU A 148 27.46 1.59 -9.97
C LEU A 148 27.36 3.11 -10.08
N ARG A 149 27.71 3.86 -9.03
CA ARG A 149 27.58 5.32 -8.93
C ARG A 149 26.16 5.83 -9.17
N ARG A 150 25.17 4.96 -8.97
CA ARG A 150 23.74 5.30 -9.04
C ARG A 150 23.16 5.28 -7.64
N ARG A 151 22.43 6.32 -7.28
CA ARG A 151 21.75 6.38 -5.99
C ARG A 151 20.32 5.87 -6.11
N ASN A 152 19.97 4.96 -5.24
CA ASN A 152 18.59 4.60 -4.95
C ASN A 152 18.29 5.10 -3.53
N TYR A 153 17.22 5.85 -3.36
CA TYR A 153 16.91 6.45 -2.07
C TYR A 153 15.82 5.66 -1.37
N THR A 154 16.13 5.18 -0.18
CA THR A 154 15.13 4.65 0.75
C THR A 154 14.52 5.83 1.51
N THR A 155 13.20 5.94 1.47
CA THR A 155 12.47 7.04 2.09
C THR A 155 11.46 6.50 3.11
N PRO A 156 11.00 7.31 4.09
CA PRO A 156 9.90 6.92 4.95
C PRO A 156 8.64 6.50 4.18
N THR A 157 8.40 7.09 3.01
CA THR A 157 7.28 6.71 2.13
C THR A 157 7.42 5.27 1.64
N SER A 158 8.63 4.85 1.20
CA SER A 158 8.85 3.47 0.77
C SER A 158 8.65 2.46 1.91
N TYR A 159 8.95 2.85 3.15
CA TYR A 159 8.63 2.03 4.32
C TYR A 159 7.13 1.89 4.56
N LEU A 160 6.39 2.99 4.47
CA LEU A 160 4.93 2.96 4.58
C LEU A 160 4.29 2.11 3.47
N ASP A 161 4.81 2.19 2.26
CA ASP A 161 4.37 1.38 1.13
C ASP A 161 4.67 -0.11 1.34
N LEU A 162 5.83 -0.46 1.93
CA LEU A 162 6.15 -1.83 2.31
C LEU A 162 5.10 -2.40 3.28
N VAL A 163 4.82 -1.67 4.37
CA VAL A 163 3.83 -2.09 5.37
C VAL A 163 2.43 -2.21 4.78
N LYS A 164 2.05 -1.26 3.93
CA LYS A 164 0.76 -1.26 3.23
C LYS A 164 0.64 -2.45 2.30
N THR A 165 1.63 -2.67 1.44
CA THR A 165 1.65 -3.79 0.49
C THR A 165 1.59 -5.13 1.21
N TYR A 166 2.32 -5.28 2.32
CA TYR A 166 2.25 -6.50 3.12
C TYR A 166 0.83 -6.76 3.64
N LYS A 167 0.15 -5.73 4.19
CA LYS A 167 -1.24 -5.87 4.66
C LYS A 167 -2.19 -6.32 3.53
N GLU A 168 -2.09 -5.69 2.37
CA GLU A 168 -2.91 -6.01 1.20
C GLU A 168 -2.64 -7.44 0.70
N MET A 169 -1.39 -7.85 0.61
CA MET A 169 -1.02 -9.20 0.21
C MET A 169 -1.51 -10.25 1.21
N LEU A 170 -1.37 -10.00 2.52
CA LEU A 170 -1.82 -10.91 3.55
C LEU A 170 -3.36 -11.04 3.53
N GLN A 171 -4.07 -9.95 3.36
CA GLN A 171 -5.52 -9.95 3.21
C GLN A 171 -5.97 -10.76 2.00
N HIS A 172 -5.30 -10.58 0.87
CA HIS A 172 -5.57 -11.35 -0.35
C HIS A 172 -5.32 -12.85 -0.14
N GLN A 173 -4.19 -13.22 0.47
CA GLN A 173 -3.87 -14.63 0.73
C GLN A 173 -4.85 -15.27 1.72
N ARG A 174 -5.30 -14.55 2.73
CA ARG A 174 -6.34 -15.02 3.65
C ARG A 174 -7.71 -15.21 3.00
N GLY A 175 -7.98 -14.55 1.89
CA GLY A 175 -9.15 -14.85 1.06
C GLY A 175 -9.02 -16.16 0.28
N ILE A 176 -7.83 -16.49 -0.19
CA ILE A 176 -7.59 -17.65 -1.06
C ILE A 176 -7.35 -18.94 -0.28
N VAL A 177 -6.55 -18.88 0.79
CA VAL A 177 -6.11 -20.08 1.52
C VAL A 177 -7.27 -20.84 2.16
N PRO A 178 -8.23 -20.20 2.86
CA PRO A 178 -9.37 -20.91 3.46
C PRO A 178 -10.22 -21.66 2.43
N VAL A 179 -10.45 -21.06 1.26
CA VAL A 179 -11.20 -21.71 0.18
C VAL A 179 -10.50 -22.99 -0.31
N LYS A 180 -9.17 -22.97 -0.40
CA LYS A 180 -8.39 -24.17 -0.74
C LYS A 180 -8.47 -25.23 0.33
N ILE A 181 -8.37 -24.82 1.61
CA ILE A 181 -8.48 -25.72 2.77
C ILE A 181 -9.85 -26.40 2.76
N GLU A 182 -10.93 -25.64 2.63
CA GLU A 182 -12.30 -26.15 2.60
C GLU A 182 -12.50 -27.14 1.44
N ARG A 183 -11.96 -26.82 0.27
CA ARG A 183 -12.00 -27.74 -0.89
C ARG A 183 -11.28 -29.05 -0.60
N TYR A 184 -10.09 -29.02 0.01
CA TYR A 184 -9.34 -30.23 0.33
C TYR A 184 -9.99 -31.03 1.45
N GLN A 185 -10.47 -30.37 2.50
CA GLN A 185 -11.20 -31.03 3.59
C GLN A 185 -12.49 -31.70 3.08
N GLY A 186 -13.25 -30.99 2.21
CA GLY A 186 -14.43 -31.57 1.57
C GLY A 186 -14.10 -32.77 0.69
N GLY A 187 -12.97 -32.71 -0.05
CA GLY A 187 -12.47 -33.83 -0.84
C GLY A 187 -12.11 -35.05 0.01
N LEU A 188 -11.36 -34.84 1.08
CA LEU A 188 -10.98 -35.91 2.03
C LEU A 188 -12.19 -36.55 2.70
N LYS A 189 -13.18 -35.75 3.10
CA LYS A 189 -14.41 -36.25 3.67
C LYS A 189 -15.18 -37.15 2.69
N ARG A 190 -15.34 -36.72 1.46
CA ARG A 190 -15.98 -37.51 0.40
C ARG A 190 -15.22 -38.81 0.11
N LEU A 191 -13.87 -38.79 0.11
CA LEU A 191 -13.07 -40.00 -0.04
C LEU A 191 -13.30 -41.00 1.11
N ALA A 192 -13.34 -40.51 2.35
CA ALA A 192 -13.64 -41.35 3.51
C ALA A 192 -15.04 -41.99 3.41
N GLU A 193 -16.08 -41.20 3.14
CA GLU A 193 -17.45 -41.66 2.94
C GLU A 193 -17.56 -42.68 1.78
N THR A 194 -16.84 -42.43 0.70
CA THR A 194 -16.82 -43.36 -0.46
C THR A 194 -16.14 -44.69 -0.10
N ASN A 195 -15.04 -44.64 0.63
CA ASN A 195 -14.34 -45.86 1.08
C ASN A 195 -15.23 -46.71 2.01
N GLU A 196 -15.93 -46.09 2.97
CA GLU A 196 -16.88 -46.77 3.82
C GLU A 196 -18.01 -47.42 3.00
N MET A 197 -18.53 -46.69 2.00
CA MET A 197 -19.58 -47.22 1.10
C MET A 197 -19.06 -48.37 0.25
N VAL A 198 -17.84 -48.32 -0.27
CA VAL A 198 -17.20 -49.37 -1.03
C VAL A 198 -16.98 -50.62 -0.16
N ASP A 199 -16.55 -50.45 1.07
CA ASP A 199 -16.32 -51.58 1.96
C ASP A 199 -17.65 -52.23 2.41
N ALA A 200 -18.71 -51.46 2.60
CA ALA A 200 -20.07 -51.99 2.83
C ALA A 200 -20.61 -52.74 1.61
N LEU A 201 -20.40 -52.20 0.42
CA LEU A 201 -20.76 -52.90 -0.85
C LEU A 201 -19.98 -54.19 -1.04
N LYS A 202 -18.67 -54.21 -0.76
CA LYS A 202 -17.86 -55.44 -0.80
C LYS A 202 -18.40 -56.51 0.17
N ALA A 203 -18.73 -56.10 1.40
CA ALA A 203 -19.32 -57.03 2.39
C ALA A 203 -20.65 -57.61 1.89
N THR A 204 -21.50 -56.75 1.30
CA THR A 204 -22.77 -57.19 0.69
C THR A 204 -22.57 -58.15 -0.46
N LEU A 205 -21.58 -57.86 -1.34
CA LEU A 205 -21.26 -58.78 -2.46
C LEU A 205 -20.75 -60.14 -2.00
N ILE A 206 -19.93 -60.16 -0.94
CA ILE A 206 -19.44 -61.44 -0.38
C ILE A 206 -20.60 -62.26 0.17
N THR A 207 -21.64 -61.67 0.76
CA THR A 207 -22.81 -62.39 1.25
C THR A 207 -23.78 -62.84 0.14
N LEU A 208 -23.94 -62.03 -0.92
CA LEU A 208 -24.85 -62.33 -2.02
C LEU A 208 -24.28 -63.33 -3.03
N ARG A 209 -22.96 -63.40 -3.19
CA ARG A 209 -22.30 -64.27 -4.15
C ARG A 209 -22.70 -65.73 -4.01
N PRO A 210 -22.69 -66.37 -2.80
CA PRO A 210 -23.11 -67.75 -2.65
C PRO A 210 -24.61 -67.97 -2.94
N GLU A 211 -25.46 -66.96 -2.73
CA GLU A 211 -26.89 -67.04 -3.07
C GLU A 211 -27.09 -66.97 -4.59
N ILE A 212 -26.34 -66.18 -5.29
CA ILE A 212 -26.35 -66.06 -6.74
C ILE A 212 -25.86 -67.38 -7.36
N ASP A 213 -24.72 -67.90 -6.91
CA ASP A 213 -24.15 -69.18 -7.37
C ASP A 213 -25.12 -70.34 -7.17
N LYS A 214 -25.85 -70.36 -6.04
CA LYS A 214 -26.88 -71.38 -5.76
C LYS A 214 -28.07 -71.24 -6.69
N LYS A 215 -28.59 -70.04 -6.89
CA LYS A 215 -29.71 -69.83 -7.84
C LYS A 215 -29.33 -70.08 -9.28
N GLU A 216 -28.10 -69.80 -9.66
CA GLU A 216 -27.60 -70.13 -11.00
C GLU A 216 -27.54 -71.68 -11.21
N ALA A 217 -27.06 -72.43 -10.22
CA ALA A 217 -27.07 -73.90 -10.25
C ALA A 217 -28.49 -74.45 -10.32
N GLU A 218 -29.43 -73.92 -9.50
CA GLU A 218 -30.86 -74.32 -9.51
C GLU A 218 -31.49 -74.01 -10.90
N THR A 219 -31.17 -72.85 -11.48
CA THR A 219 -31.69 -72.49 -12.82
C THR A 219 -31.12 -73.37 -13.90
N GLN A 220 -29.84 -73.72 -13.83
CA GLN A 220 -29.19 -74.63 -14.78
C GLN A 220 -29.85 -76.01 -14.77
N VAL A 221 -30.14 -76.56 -13.59
CA VAL A 221 -30.86 -77.82 -13.44
C VAL A 221 -32.28 -77.73 -14.02
N MET A 222 -32.97 -76.63 -13.80
CA MET A 222 -34.33 -76.43 -14.31
C MET A 222 -34.38 -76.29 -15.84
N VAL A 223 -33.34 -75.64 -16.40
CA VAL A 223 -33.21 -75.56 -17.89
C VAL A 223 -33.00 -76.96 -18.51
N VAL A 224 -32.13 -77.79 -17.91
CA VAL A 224 -31.90 -79.15 -18.38
C VAL A 224 -33.17 -80.01 -18.30
N ASP A 225 -33.92 -79.91 -17.16
CA ASP A 225 -35.19 -80.63 -16.96
C ASP A 225 -36.28 -80.19 -17.99
N LEU A 226 -36.28 -78.89 -18.33
CA LEU A 226 -37.16 -78.32 -19.36
C LEU A 226 -36.79 -78.82 -20.77
N GLU A 227 -35.49 -78.87 -21.10
CA GLU A 227 -35.02 -79.39 -22.38
C GLU A 227 -35.34 -80.87 -22.52
N GLU A 228 -35.23 -81.70 -21.50
CA GLU A 228 -35.65 -83.10 -21.47
C GLU A 228 -37.16 -83.28 -21.67
N LYS A 229 -37.97 -82.50 -20.95
CA LYS A 229 -39.42 -82.47 -21.09
C LYS A 229 -39.88 -82.02 -22.50
N GLN A 230 -39.17 -81.07 -23.10
CA GLN A 230 -39.47 -80.64 -24.45
C GLN A 230 -39.14 -81.76 -25.52
N LYS A 231 -38.07 -82.48 -25.27
CA LYS A 231 -37.75 -83.67 -26.17
C LYS A 231 -38.78 -84.77 -26.09
N VAL A 232 -39.27 -85.07 -24.86
CA VAL A 232 -40.31 -86.10 -24.67
C VAL A 232 -41.69 -85.62 -25.16
N ALA A 233 -41.97 -84.38 -25.29
CA ALA A 233 -43.22 -83.84 -25.81
C ALA A 233 -43.20 -83.66 -27.34
N ALA A 234 -42.05 -83.81 -28.01
CA ALA A 234 -41.86 -83.70 -29.43
C ALA A 234 -41.76 -85.11 -30.14
N GLU A 235 -41.73 -86.14 -29.36
CA GLU A 235 -41.96 -87.57 -29.82
C GLU A 235 -43.45 -87.92 -29.67
#